data_8e12b0ae4f48ca4e1eb72070a40e7ab5
#
_entry.id   8e12b0ae4f48ca4e1eb72070a40e7ab5
#
_cell.length_a   1.000
_cell.length_b   1.000
_cell.length_c   1.000
_cell.angle_alpha   90.00
_cell.angle_beta   90.00
_cell.angle_gamma   90.00
#
_symmetry.space_group_name_H-M   'P 1'
#
loop_
_entity.id
_entity.type
_entity.pdbx_description
1 polymer ?
#
loop_
_entity_poly.entity_id
_entity_poly.type
_entity_poly.pdbx_seq_one_letter_code
_entity_poly.pdbx_strand_id
1 'polypeptide(L)'
;MTQEIIHEAPASETLEGQQTNTFFHSPAPNDPILNVNNIQGNILGGFNKDYQALLFLEIENPNAFKHWLESQIKFIATASEVIAFNRLFKSSKERRGREGTVKATWVNIAFSFEGLKKLTNDADSFTDTSFKAGLAARAVDLNDPVDKDGKPIGWVVGGPDNGKVDLVFIIASDDRADLLAEVSRILESIVVFTDDQNNVKSSGARITFLEEGANLPAPLSGHEHFGNKDGISQPGIRGKLSDNPKELLTPRQNPENQNQGKPGQDVLWPGEFVFGYEGQNDDAKTLEDSKGQVVSAGLNWANDGSYLVFRRLRQDVYKFHHFLNEKAANLNTDPQKVSAKLIGRWPSGAPTVRTPEKDAPKLGDDDNANNDFEFNGDDPSKNHFFKNDVVPPFDDATGLRCPFIAHTRKTYPRNDKTPGGGGPGPEEIDRSEVTTQTHRLLRRGIPYGPVSASTPNNPLKDKKFVDRGLHFLAYQTSIVDQFEFVTKFWANNPEFSKEAAIGHEFKGELTLGHDPIIGQSENNKPNGDRTREFYIHLEDDQGKPRTKKLTAPEDWVIPTGGGYFFAPSISALKGVLTK
;
A
#
# COMPACT_ATOMS: atom_id res chain seq x y z
N MET A 1 -6.83 14.65 74.66
CA MET A 1 -6.96 15.98 74.07
C MET A 1 -5.95 16.00 72.90
N THR A 2 -6.39 15.62 71.73
CA THR A 2 -5.64 15.61 70.49
C THR A 2 -6.19 16.75 69.61
N GLN A 3 -5.38 17.77 69.40
CA GLN A 3 -5.70 18.86 68.46
C GLN A 3 -5.44 18.41 67.03
N GLU A 4 -6.48 18.45 66.21
CA GLU A 4 -6.37 18.37 64.75
C GLU A 4 -5.80 19.70 64.22
N ILE A 5 -4.71 19.60 63.49
CA ILE A 5 -4.17 20.71 62.72
C ILE A 5 -4.75 20.59 61.29
N ILE A 6 -5.68 21.49 60.98
CA ILE A 6 -6.20 21.69 59.62
C ILE A 6 -5.18 22.52 58.87
N HIS A 7 -4.53 21.93 57.84
CA HIS A 7 -3.75 22.67 56.88
C HIS A 7 -4.67 23.23 55.80
N GLU A 8 -4.85 24.54 55.79
CA GLU A 8 -5.41 25.27 54.65
C GLU A 8 -4.49 25.15 53.45
N ALA A 9 -5.06 24.78 52.30
CA ALA A 9 -4.38 24.80 51.01
C ALA A 9 -4.15 26.26 50.56
N PRO A 10 -2.99 26.61 49.99
CA PRO A 10 -2.78 27.94 49.50
C PRO A 10 -3.63 28.23 48.26
N ALA A 11 -4.15 29.45 48.20
CA ALA A 11 -4.96 30.00 47.13
C ALA A 11 -4.28 29.83 45.77
N SER A 12 -5.09 29.48 44.78
CA SER A 12 -4.68 29.38 43.36
C SER A 12 -4.20 30.73 42.83
N GLU A 13 -2.92 30.88 42.61
CA GLU A 13 -2.39 31.91 41.73
C GLU A 13 -2.85 31.58 40.28
N THR A 14 -3.63 32.47 39.70
CA THR A 14 -4.00 32.49 38.31
C THR A 14 -2.75 32.74 37.47
N LEU A 15 -2.20 31.71 36.88
CA LEU A 15 -1.20 31.81 35.79
C LEU A 15 -1.89 32.29 34.53
N GLU A 16 -2.11 33.59 34.41
CA GLU A 16 -2.31 34.22 33.09
C GLU A 16 -0.97 34.26 32.38
N GLY A 17 -0.91 33.58 31.23
CA GLY A 17 0.18 33.77 30.26
C GLY A 17 0.98 32.55 29.79
N GLN A 18 0.50 31.33 30.01
CA GLN A 18 1.05 30.22 29.23
C GLN A 18 0.11 29.91 28.04
N GLN A 19 0.56 30.25 26.84
CA GLN A 19 0.02 29.65 25.62
C GLN A 19 0.14 28.15 25.77
N THR A 20 -0.96 27.49 26.10
CA THR A 20 -1.10 26.05 25.97
C THR A 20 -1.02 25.73 24.49
N ASN A 21 0.15 25.30 24.04
CA ASN A 21 0.31 24.61 22.77
C ASN A 21 -0.53 23.33 22.87
N THR A 22 -1.80 23.43 22.61
CA THR A 22 -2.70 22.30 22.44
C THR A 22 -2.38 21.67 21.09
N PHE A 23 -1.45 20.70 21.11
CA PHE A 23 -1.13 19.83 19.96
C PHE A 23 -2.28 18.88 19.56
N PHE A 24 -3.46 19.08 20.08
CA PHE A 24 -4.67 18.40 19.63
C PHE A 24 -5.33 19.25 18.56
N HIS A 25 -5.01 18.96 17.29
CA HIS A 25 -5.83 19.48 16.22
C HIS A 25 -7.27 18.97 16.43
N SER A 26 -8.20 19.88 16.62
CA SER A 26 -9.62 19.53 16.64
C SER A 26 -9.94 18.82 15.32
N PRO A 27 -10.80 17.78 15.32
CA PRO A 27 -11.25 17.18 14.09
C PRO A 27 -11.82 18.27 13.17
N ALA A 28 -11.57 18.16 11.87
CA ALA A 28 -12.26 19.04 10.93
C ALA A 28 -13.76 18.88 11.15
N PRO A 29 -14.57 19.94 11.09
CA PRO A 29 -15.97 19.91 11.48
C PRO A 29 -16.83 18.83 10.79
N ASN A 30 -16.36 18.26 9.69
CA ASN A 30 -17.07 17.29 8.85
C ASN A 30 -16.36 15.93 8.74
N ASP A 31 -15.33 15.66 9.54
CA ASP A 31 -14.67 14.34 9.48
C ASP A 31 -15.60 13.26 10.05
N PRO A 32 -15.75 12.11 9.38
CA PRO A 32 -16.59 11.02 9.83
C PRO A 32 -16.02 10.34 11.08
N ILE A 33 -16.92 9.79 11.91
CA ILE A 33 -16.54 8.94 13.04
C ILE A 33 -16.48 7.50 12.56
N LEU A 34 -15.28 6.91 12.57
CA LEU A 34 -15.06 5.54 12.13
C LEU A 34 -15.34 4.55 13.27
N ASN A 35 -16.02 3.45 12.96
CA ASN A 35 -16.31 2.37 13.90
C ASN A 35 -15.09 1.46 14.12
N VAL A 36 -14.03 2.02 14.67
CA VAL A 36 -12.72 1.35 14.83
C VAL A 36 -12.75 0.07 15.67
N ASN A 37 -13.81 -0.15 16.47
CA ASN A 37 -14.00 -1.38 17.22
C ASN A 37 -14.61 -2.51 16.36
N ASN A 38 -15.15 -2.18 15.20
CA ASN A 38 -15.77 -3.13 14.27
C ASN A 38 -14.90 -3.39 13.04
N ILE A 39 -14.06 -2.45 12.65
CA ILE A 39 -13.12 -2.56 11.54
C ILE A 39 -11.92 -3.42 11.96
N GLN A 40 -11.48 -4.36 11.12
CA GLN A 40 -10.27 -5.15 11.36
C GLN A 40 -8.99 -4.29 11.36
N GLY A 41 -8.05 -4.66 12.21
CA GLY A 41 -6.89 -3.83 12.59
C GLY A 41 -5.93 -3.51 11.46
N ASN A 42 -5.73 -4.42 10.51
CA ASN A 42 -4.81 -4.21 9.41
C ASN A 42 -5.33 -3.22 8.36
N ILE A 43 -6.64 -3.00 8.28
CA ILE A 43 -7.25 -2.10 7.28
C ILE A 43 -6.76 -0.66 7.53
N LEU A 44 -7.17 -0.04 8.62
CA LEU A 44 -6.87 1.36 8.91
C LEU A 44 -5.51 1.54 9.62
N GLY A 45 -5.27 0.76 10.67
CA GLY A 45 -4.07 0.87 11.49
C GLY A 45 -2.80 0.41 10.78
N GLY A 46 -2.92 -0.71 10.06
CA GLY A 46 -1.77 -1.45 9.55
C GLY A 46 -1.00 -2.15 10.69
N PHE A 47 -0.65 -3.39 10.50
CA PHE A 47 0.04 -4.14 11.55
C PHE A 47 1.44 -3.61 11.83
N ASN A 48 2.16 -3.17 10.79
CA ASN A 48 3.51 -2.56 10.90
C ASN A 48 4.46 -3.41 11.76
N LYS A 49 4.52 -4.71 11.47
CA LYS A 49 5.31 -5.71 12.20
C LYS A 49 6.51 -6.17 11.37
N ASP A 50 7.53 -6.66 12.07
CA ASP A 50 8.75 -7.14 11.42
C ASP A 50 8.56 -8.50 10.74
N TYR A 51 7.60 -9.31 11.19
CA TYR A 51 7.31 -10.64 10.66
C TYR A 51 5.82 -10.80 10.38
N GLN A 52 5.50 -11.50 9.29
CA GLN A 52 4.14 -11.81 8.89
C GLN A 52 4.05 -13.21 8.31
N ALA A 53 2.95 -13.90 8.55
CA ALA A 53 2.59 -15.14 7.88
C ALA A 53 1.22 -14.99 7.21
N LEU A 54 1.10 -15.52 6.01
CA LEU A 54 -0.15 -15.64 5.26
C LEU A 54 -0.52 -17.11 5.20
N LEU A 55 -1.61 -17.47 5.88
CA LEU A 55 -2.13 -18.83 5.94
C LEU A 55 -3.43 -18.93 5.15
N PHE A 56 -3.41 -19.70 4.07
CA PHE A 56 -4.54 -19.88 3.16
C PHE A 56 -5.25 -21.20 3.39
N LEU A 57 -6.58 -21.16 3.45
CA LEU A 57 -7.40 -22.32 3.73
C LEU A 57 -8.48 -22.53 2.66
N GLU A 58 -8.88 -23.78 2.47
CA GLU A 58 -10.11 -24.19 1.80
C GLU A 58 -11.15 -24.61 2.83
N ILE A 59 -12.40 -24.21 2.63
CA ILE A 59 -13.56 -24.64 3.43
C ILE A 59 -14.12 -25.93 2.81
N GLU A 60 -13.94 -27.05 3.49
CA GLU A 60 -14.43 -28.36 3.05
C GLU A 60 -15.82 -28.67 3.60
N ASN A 61 -16.09 -28.26 4.85
CA ASN A 61 -17.40 -28.41 5.49
C ASN A 61 -17.83 -27.05 6.09
N PRO A 62 -18.76 -26.34 5.42
CA PRO A 62 -19.20 -25.01 5.87
C PRO A 62 -19.78 -24.98 7.29
N ASN A 63 -20.57 -25.98 7.69
CA ASN A 63 -21.18 -26.00 9.02
C ASN A 63 -20.13 -26.19 10.12
N ALA A 64 -19.21 -27.13 9.94
CA ALA A 64 -18.12 -27.31 10.88
C ALA A 64 -17.20 -26.08 10.93
N PHE A 65 -16.93 -25.46 9.76
CA PHE A 65 -16.12 -24.27 9.66
C PHE A 65 -16.73 -23.07 10.40
N LYS A 66 -18.04 -22.85 10.31
CA LYS A 66 -18.73 -21.77 11.03
C LYS A 66 -18.52 -21.88 12.55
N HIS A 67 -18.66 -23.06 13.13
CA HIS A 67 -18.41 -23.28 14.56
C HIS A 67 -16.95 -23.06 14.93
N TRP A 68 -16.02 -23.55 14.11
CA TRP A 68 -14.60 -23.30 14.32
C TRP A 68 -14.25 -21.81 14.19
N LEU A 69 -14.76 -21.13 13.15
CA LEU A 69 -14.54 -19.70 12.92
C LEU A 69 -15.02 -18.88 14.12
N GLU A 70 -16.18 -19.19 14.71
CA GLU A 70 -16.70 -18.52 15.88
C GLU A 70 -15.67 -18.51 17.04
N SER A 71 -14.98 -19.62 17.24
CA SER A 71 -13.92 -19.74 18.26
C SER A 71 -12.70 -18.88 17.96
N GLN A 72 -12.44 -18.54 16.68
CA GLN A 72 -11.30 -17.75 16.24
C GLN A 72 -11.56 -16.23 16.32
N ILE A 73 -12.81 -15.76 16.30
CA ILE A 73 -13.15 -14.32 16.22
C ILE A 73 -12.51 -13.52 17.36
N LYS A 74 -12.42 -14.08 18.55
CA LYS A 74 -11.81 -13.41 19.72
C LYS A 74 -10.32 -13.06 19.55
N PHE A 75 -9.64 -13.65 18.56
CA PHE A 75 -8.24 -13.37 18.25
C PHE A 75 -8.09 -12.38 17.08
N ILE A 76 -9.19 -12.02 16.41
CA ILE A 76 -9.16 -11.08 15.30
C ILE A 76 -9.02 -9.66 15.87
N ALA A 77 -7.89 -9.02 15.55
CA ALA A 77 -7.57 -7.69 16.01
C ALA A 77 -8.45 -6.62 15.35
N THR A 78 -8.90 -5.66 16.13
CA THR A 78 -9.65 -4.48 15.69
C THR A 78 -8.72 -3.30 15.39
N ALA A 79 -9.20 -2.33 14.60
CA ALA A 79 -8.46 -1.10 14.33
C ALA A 79 -8.19 -0.30 15.64
N SER A 80 -9.11 -0.35 16.59
CA SER A 80 -8.95 0.29 17.91
C SER A 80 -7.76 -0.27 18.68
N GLU A 81 -7.64 -1.61 18.75
CA GLU A 81 -6.54 -2.29 19.46
C GLU A 81 -5.20 -1.99 18.81
N VAL A 82 -5.11 -2.07 17.46
CA VAL A 82 -3.87 -1.81 16.73
C VAL A 82 -3.43 -0.35 16.89
N ILE A 83 -4.34 0.61 16.76
CA ILE A 83 -4.02 2.04 16.91
C ILE A 83 -3.57 2.33 18.35
N ALA A 84 -4.28 1.79 19.37
CA ALA A 84 -3.91 1.96 20.78
C ALA A 84 -2.50 1.41 21.05
N PHE A 85 -2.21 0.22 20.53
CA PHE A 85 -0.87 -0.38 20.65
C PHE A 85 0.20 0.47 19.94
N ASN A 86 -0.05 0.93 18.71
CA ASN A 86 0.91 1.76 17.98
C ASN A 86 1.24 3.06 18.75
N ARG A 87 0.24 3.68 19.40
CA ARG A 87 0.45 4.84 20.30
C ARG A 87 1.32 4.48 21.49
N LEU A 88 1.04 3.35 22.15
CA LEU A 88 1.85 2.85 23.26
C LEU A 88 3.29 2.55 22.84
N PHE A 89 3.47 1.88 21.70
CA PHE A 89 4.77 1.58 21.11
C PHE A 89 5.59 2.84 20.86
N LYS A 90 5.03 3.85 20.18
CA LYS A 90 5.69 5.13 19.92
C LYS A 90 6.07 5.86 21.22
N SER A 91 5.16 5.94 22.19
CA SER A 91 5.45 6.54 23.49
C SER A 91 6.54 5.79 24.25
N SER A 92 6.55 4.45 24.21
CA SER A 92 7.58 3.63 24.85
C SER A 92 8.94 3.82 24.20
N LYS A 93 8.99 3.84 22.86
CA LYS A 93 10.21 4.09 22.08
C LYS A 93 10.82 5.46 22.35
N GLU A 94 9.98 6.50 22.46
CA GLU A 94 10.44 7.85 22.82
C GLU A 94 11.08 7.92 24.22
N ARG A 95 10.54 7.17 25.19
CA ARG A 95 11.00 7.21 26.59
C ARG A 95 12.17 6.29 26.90
N ARG A 96 12.22 5.11 26.29
CA ARG A 96 13.10 4.00 26.68
C ARG A 96 14.06 3.54 25.57
N GLY A 97 13.95 4.11 24.36
CA GLY A 97 14.65 3.63 23.20
C GLY A 97 14.06 2.32 22.65
N ARG A 98 14.71 1.74 21.64
CA ARG A 98 14.19 0.57 20.91
C ARG A 98 14.13 -0.71 21.74
N GLU A 99 15.04 -0.90 22.69
CA GLU A 99 15.11 -2.11 23.52
C GLU A 99 13.99 -2.21 24.58
N GLY A 100 13.34 -1.09 24.90
CA GLY A 100 12.24 -1.05 25.85
C GLY A 100 10.85 -1.07 25.22
N THR A 101 10.72 -1.44 23.94
CA THR A 101 9.43 -1.44 23.25
C THR A 101 8.57 -2.65 23.61
N VAL A 102 7.26 -2.44 23.60
CA VAL A 102 6.26 -3.51 23.75
C VAL A 102 6.17 -4.30 22.45
N LYS A 103 5.81 -5.58 22.54
CA LYS A 103 5.58 -6.47 21.40
C LYS A 103 4.12 -6.84 21.32
N ALA A 104 3.61 -7.14 20.13
CA ALA A 104 2.28 -7.69 19.94
C ALA A 104 2.25 -8.60 18.71
N THR A 105 1.34 -9.58 18.75
CA THR A 105 0.98 -10.43 17.63
C THR A 105 -0.48 -10.16 17.26
N TRP A 106 -0.73 -9.94 15.98
CA TRP A 106 -2.03 -9.57 15.44
C TRP A 106 -2.52 -10.59 14.42
N VAL A 107 -3.81 -10.84 14.40
CA VAL A 107 -4.47 -11.74 13.44
C VAL A 107 -5.61 -10.98 12.77
N ASN A 108 -5.70 -11.03 11.45
CA ASN A 108 -6.87 -10.65 10.67
C ASN A 108 -7.22 -11.74 9.66
N ILE A 109 -8.43 -11.67 9.08
CA ILE A 109 -8.97 -12.69 8.17
C ILE A 109 -9.67 -12.03 6.99
N ALA A 110 -9.55 -12.62 5.81
CA ALA A 110 -10.31 -12.21 4.65
C ALA A 110 -10.73 -13.42 3.82
N PHE A 111 -11.86 -13.32 3.13
CA PHE A 111 -12.50 -14.41 2.39
C PHE A 111 -12.54 -14.11 0.91
N SER A 112 -12.26 -15.10 0.06
CA SER A 112 -12.55 -15.02 -1.37
C SER A 112 -14.05 -15.01 -1.62
N PHE A 113 -14.47 -14.60 -2.80
CA PHE A 113 -15.89 -14.67 -3.19
C PHE A 113 -16.45 -16.09 -3.06
N GLU A 114 -15.72 -17.09 -3.56
CA GLU A 114 -16.12 -18.50 -3.45
C GLU A 114 -16.16 -18.99 -1.99
N GLY A 115 -15.27 -18.48 -1.13
CA GLY A 115 -15.31 -18.75 0.30
C GLY A 115 -16.58 -18.18 0.96
N LEU A 116 -16.97 -16.94 0.61
CA LEU A 116 -18.22 -16.33 1.11
C LEU A 116 -19.45 -17.07 0.65
N LYS A 117 -19.51 -17.54 -0.60
CA LYS A 117 -20.65 -18.35 -1.12
C LYS A 117 -20.88 -19.63 -0.34
N LYS A 118 -19.84 -20.17 0.31
CA LYS A 118 -19.99 -21.34 1.19
C LYS A 118 -20.59 -20.98 2.56
N LEU A 119 -20.49 -19.72 2.98
CA LEU A 119 -20.87 -19.27 4.31
C LEU A 119 -22.19 -18.49 4.36
N THR A 120 -22.56 -17.83 3.26
CA THR A 120 -23.79 -17.04 3.18
C THR A 120 -24.48 -17.20 1.82
N ASN A 121 -25.81 -17.06 1.80
CA ASN A 121 -26.63 -17.22 0.58
C ASN A 121 -26.73 -15.93 -0.24
N ASP A 122 -26.27 -14.80 0.28
CA ASP A 122 -26.40 -13.47 -0.33
C ASP A 122 -25.10 -12.94 -0.94
N ALA A 123 -24.02 -13.73 -0.95
CA ALA A 123 -22.73 -13.34 -1.50
C ALA A 123 -22.81 -12.82 -2.95
N ASP A 124 -23.75 -13.32 -3.75
CA ASP A 124 -23.95 -12.86 -5.14
C ASP A 124 -24.37 -11.39 -5.24
N SER A 125 -24.79 -10.76 -4.14
CA SER A 125 -25.14 -9.35 -4.07
C SER A 125 -23.93 -8.40 -3.99
N PHE A 126 -22.70 -8.91 -3.81
CA PHE A 126 -21.52 -8.09 -4.00
C PHE A 126 -21.50 -7.46 -5.40
N THR A 127 -21.14 -6.18 -5.49
CA THR A 127 -21.24 -5.42 -6.75
C THR A 127 -19.96 -5.45 -7.57
N ASP A 128 -18.78 -5.60 -6.95
CA ASP A 128 -17.49 -5.59 -7.67
C ASP A 128 -17.33 -6.88 -8.51
N THR A 129 -17.24 -6.69 -9.82
CA THR A 129 -17.17 -7.80 -10.79
C THR A 129 -15.83 -8.53 -10.74
N SER A 130 -14.75 -7.84 -10.43
CA SER A 130 -13.42 -8.44 -10.31
C SER A 130 -13.28 -9.27 -9.04
N PHE A 131 -13.88 -8.82 -7.93
CA PHE A 131 -13.99 -9.64 -6.72
C PHE A 131 -14.72 -10.98 -6.99
N LYS A 132 -15.85 -10.91 -7.69
CA LYS A 132 -16.65 -12.11 -8.04
C LYS A 132 -15.91 -13.04 -8.99
N ALA A 133 -15.16 -12.51 -9.94
CA ALA A 133 -14.38 -13.30 -10.88
C ALA A 133 -13.17 -13.98 -10.25
N GLY A 134 -12.57 -13.34 -9.24
CA GLY A 134 -11.32 -13.76 -8.63
C GLY A 134 -10.08 -13.43 -9.49
N LEU A 135 -8.94 -13.23 -8.84
CA LEU A 135 -7.73 -12.70 -9.50
C LEU A 135 -7.21 -13.60 -10.64
N ALA A 136 -7.25 -14.92 -10.50
CA ALA A 136 -6.75 -15.84 -11.53
C ALA A 136 -7.51 -15.70 -12.86
N ALA A 137 -8.84 -15.44 -12.81
CA ALA A 137 -9.64 -15.19 -13.99
C ALA A 137 -9.36 -13.82 -14.64
N ARG A 138 -8.71 -12.91 -13.91
CA ARG A 138 -8.32 -11.57 -14.38
C ARG A 138 -6.87 -11.50 -14.90
N ALA A 139 -6.13 -12.62 -14.88
CA ALA A 139 -4.71 -12.65 -15.24
C ALA A 139 -4.44 -12.13 -16.67
N VAL A 140 -5.30 -12.47 -17.64
CA VAL A 140 -5.19 -11.96 -19.02
C VAL A 140 -5.37 -10.45 -19.06
N ASP A 141 -6.38 -9.93 -18.38
CA ASP A 141 -6.68 -8.48 -18.37
C ASP A 141 -5.61 -7.65 -17.65
N LEU A 142 -4.88 -8.28 -16.74
CA LEU A 142 -3.76 -7.66 -16.01
C LEU A 142 -2.41 -7.84 -16.73
N ASN A 143 -2.39 -8.45 -17.90
CA ASN A 143 -1.18 -8.82 -18.62
C ASN A 143 -0.22 -9.74 -17.84
N ASP A 144 -0.70 -10.47 -16.85
CA ASP A 144 0.09 -11.50 -16.17
C ASP A 144 0.57 -12.54 -17.19
N PRO A 145 1.73 -13.18 -17.00
CA PRO A 145 2.14 -14.31 -17.82
C PRO A 145 1.10 -15.43 -17.78
N VAL A 146 0.54 -15.78 -18.93
CA VAL A 146 -0.49 -16.82 -19.07
C VAL A 146 -0.12 -17.83 -20.14
N ASP A 147 -0.67 -19.03 -20.03
CA ASP A 147 -0.58 -20.07 -21.07
C ASP A 147 -1.56 -19.78 -22.22
N LYS A 148 -1.57 -20.69 -23.21
CA LYS A 148 -2.45 -20.60 -24.39
C LYS A 148 -3.96 -20.60 -24.06
N ASP A 149 -4.33 -21.09 -22.89
CA ASP A 149 -5.71 -21.18 -22.41
C ASP A 149 -6.07 -20.00 -21.48
N GLY A 150 -5.16 -19.00 -21.31
CA GLY A 150 -5.33 -17.83 -20.48
C GLY A 150 -5.11 -18.07 -19.00
N LYS A 151 -4.57 -19.22 -18.60
CA LYS A 151 -4.29 -19.54 -17.20
C LYS A 151 -2.95 -18.95 -16.78
N PRO A 152 -2.86 -18.38 -15.57
CA PRO A 152 -1.60 -17.83 -15.06
C PRO A 152 -0.50 -18.88 -14.94
N ILE A 153 0.72 -18.54 -15.37
CA ILE A 153 1.88 -19.43 -15.36
C ILE A 153 2.72 -19.20 -14.10
N GLY A 154 3.16 -20.29 -13.47
CA GLY A 154 4.13 -20.25 -12.37
C GLY A 154 3.55 -19.74 -11.05
N TRP A 155 2.22 -19.70 -10.92
CA TRP A 155 1.60 -19.39 -9.64
C TRP A 155 1.75 -20.54 -8.64
N VAL A 156 2.02 -20.20 -7.39
CA VAL A 156 2.17 -21.14 -6.28
C VAL A 156 1.00 -21.08 -5.31
N VAL A 157 0.14 -20.06 -5.40
CA VAL A 157 -1.07 -19.87 -4.59
C VAL A 157 -2.13 -19.12 -5.36
N GLY A 158 -3.40 -19.49 -5.19
CA GLY A 158 -4.55 -18.83 -5.80
C GLY A 158 -4.74 -19.08 -7.30
N GLY A 159 -3.86 -19.87 -7.93
CA GLY A 159 -4.00 -20.30 -9.31
C GLY A 159 -4.89 -21.57 -9.44
N PRO A 160 -5.32 -21.89 -10.66
CA PRO A 160 -6.23 -23.02 -10.90
C PRO A 160 -5.64 -24.37 -10.51
N ASP A 161 -4.32 -24.50 -10.49
CA ASP A 161 -3.61 -25.75 -10.21
C ASP A 161 -3.06 -25.83 -8.75
N ASN A 162 -3.27 -24.80 -7.93
CA ASN A 162 -2.70 -24.69 -6.58
C ASN A 162 -3.68 -25.04 -5.43
N GLY A 163 -4.82 -25.61 -5.76
CA GLY A 163 -5.91 -25.82 -4.81
C GLY A 163 -6.75 -24.56 -4.58
N LYS A 164 -7.92 -24.75 -4.02
CA LYS A 164 -8.86 -23.65 -3.77
C LYS A 164 -8.39 -22.83 -2.56
N VAL A 165 -8.57 -21.53 -2.67
CA VAL A 165 -8.32 -20.58 -1.59
C VAL A 165 -9.64 -19.88 -1.26
N ASP A 166 -10.26 -20.27 -0.14
CA ASP A 166 -11.51 -19.67 0.33
C ASP A 166 -11.29 -18.52 1.31
N LEU A 167 -10.18 -18.56 2.04
CA LEU A 167 -9.83 -17.50 2.98
C LEU A 167 -8.32 -17.42 3.21
N VAL A 168 -7.90 -16.29 3.76
CA VAL A 168 -6.53 -16.03 4.22
C VAL A 168 -6.55 -15.46 5.63
N PHE A 169 -5.71 -16.02 6.52
CA PHE A 169 -5.30 -15.36 7.75
C PHE A 169 -4.03 -14.55 7.51
N ILE A 170 -4.03 -13.33 8.01
CA ILE A 170 -2.87 -12.44 8.05
C ILE A 170 -2.43 -12.40 9.50
N ILE A 171 -1.29 -13.00 9.81
CA ILE A 171 -0.73 -13.10 11.16
C ILE A 171 0.55 -12.30 11.16
N ALA A 172 0.72 -11.34 12.07
CA ALA A 172 1.89 -10.47 12.09
C ALA A 172 2.38 -10.22 13.51
N SER A 173 3.71 -10.21 13.72
CA SER A 173 4.33 -10.06 15.03
C SER A 173 5.63 -9.25 14.96
N ASP A 174 5.97 -8.60 16.08
CA ASP A 174 7.28 -7.98 16.29
C ASP A 174 8.38 -9.03 16.55
N ASP A 175 8.00 -10.27 16.83
CA ASP A 175 8.92 -11.38 17.14
C ASP A 175 8.56 -12.62 16.33
N ARG A 176 9.57 -13.27 15.71
CA ARG A 176 9.33 -14.44 14.89
C ARG A 176 8.85 -15.65 15.69
N ALA A 177 9.33 -15.82 16.95
CA ALA A 177 8.88 -16.94 17.77
C ALA A 177 7.42 -16.77 18.18
N ASP A 178 6.99 -15.54 18.51
CA ASP A 178 5.59 -15.22 18.80
C ASP A 178 4.71 -15.40 17.55
N LEU A 179 5.21 -15.01 16.34
CA LEU A 179 4.52 -15.29 15.08
C LEU A 179 4.28 -16.80 14.90
N LEU A 180 5.34 -17.61 15.04
CA LEU A 180 5.25 -19.07 14.86
C LEU A 180 4.37 -19.73 15.90
N ALA A 181 4.37 -19.23 17.15
CA ALA A 181 3.48 -19.73 18.19
C ALA A 181 2.00 -19.48 17.82
N GLU A 182 1.67 -18.30 17.29
CA GLU A 182 0.30 -18.00 16.88
C GLU A 182 -0.10 -18.79 15.62
N VAL A 183 0.79 -18.93 14.64
CA VAL A 183 0.57 -19.80 13.49
C VAL A 183 0.30 -21.24 13.96
N SER A 184 1.12 -21.78 14.87
CA SER A 184 0.94 -23.14 15.44
C SER A 184 -0.40 -23.28 16.14
N ARG A 185 -0.80 -22.28 16.95
CA ARG A 185 -2.12 -22.27 17.63
C ARG A 185 -3.27 -22.41 16.62
N ILE A 186 -3.21 -21.68 15.50
CA ILE A 186 -4.24 -21.76 14.46
C ILE A 186 -4.20 -23.14 13.78
N LEU A 187 -3.00 -23.62 13.40
CA LEU A 187 -2.83 -24.92 12.74
C LEU A 187 -3.32 -26.07 13.62
N GLU A 188 -2.98 -26.08 14.92
CA GLU A 188 -3.46 -27.04 15.89
C GLU A 188 -4.97 -27.02 16.01
N SER A 189 -5.59 -25.84 16.04
CA SER A 189 -7.05 -25.69 16.11
C SER A 189 -7.76 -26.18 14.85
N ILE A 190 -7.10 -26.20 13.68
CA ILE A 190 -7.64 -26.80 12.47
C ILE A 190 -7.67 -28.32 12.57
N VAL A 191 -6.62 -28.91 13.13
CA VAL A 191 -6.48 -30.38 13.27
C VAL A 191 -7.32 -30.92 14.43
N VAL A 192 -7.27 -30.23 15.57
CA VAL A 192 -7.97 -30.65 16.80
C VAL A 192 -8.78 -29.46 17.33
N PHE A 193 -10.06 -29.41 16.96
CA PHE A 193 -11.01 -28.42 17.49
C PHE A 193 -11.93 -29.09 18.52
N THR A 194 -12.07 -28.46 19.67
CA THR A 194 -13.02 -28.88 20.70
C THR A 194 -14.11 -27.83 20.87
N ASP A 195 -15.37 -28.27 20.92
CA ASP A 195 -16.49 -27.39 21.26
C ASP A 195 -16.49 -27.01 22.76
N ASP A 196 -17.42 -26.14 23.17
CA ASP A 196 -17.56 -25.69 24.57
C ASP A 196 -17.88 -26.84 25.54
N GLN A 197 -18.24 -28.00 25.04
CA GLN A 197 -18.51 -29.21 25.82
C GLN A 197 -17.31 -30.19 25.80
N ASN A 198 -16.16 -29.76 25.32
CA ASN A 198 -14.93 -30.56 25.13
C ASN A 198 -15.09 -31.78 24.18
N ASN A 199 -16.04 -31.76 23.26
CA ASN A 199 -16.10 -32.77 22.23
C ASN A 199 -15.17 -32.42 21.06
N VAL A 200 -14.37 -33.39 20.62
CA VAL A 200 -13.52 -33.19 19.42
C VAL A 200 -14.40 -33.09 18.17
N LYS A 201 -14.22 -32.02 17.43
CA LYS A 201 -14.92 -31.71 16.18
C LYS A 201 -13.90 -31.48 15.05
N SER A 202 -14.35 -31.62 13.83
CA SER A 202 -13.59 -31.14 12.66
C SER A 202 -13.72 -29.62 12.54
N SER A 203 -12.63 -28.92 12.22
CA SER A 203 -12.70 -27.51 11.85
C SER A 203 -13.43 -27.27 10.53
N GLY A 204 -13.58 -28.28 9.70
CA GLY A 204 -14.14 -28.16 8.34
C GLY A 204 -13.25 -27.39 7.37
N ALA A 205 -12.00 -27.15 7.72
CA ALA A 205 -11.03 -26.42 6.91
C ALA A 205 -9.81 -27.28 6.55
N ARG A 206 -9.21 -27.01 5.40
CA ARG A 206 -7.96 -27.61 4.94
C ARG A 206 -6.94 -26.52 4.61
N ILE A 207 -5.70 -26.72 5.04
CA ILE A 207 -4.57 -25.82 4.72
C ILE A 207 -4.19 -26.03 3.26
N THR A 208 -4.13 -24.93 2.50
CA THR A 208 -3.73 -24.96 1.08
C THR A 208 -2.36 -24.35 0.85
N PHE A 209 -2.00 -23.30 1.59
CA PHE A 209 -0.70 -22.66 1.48
C PHE A 209 -0.35 -21.89 2.76
N LEU A 210 0.93 -21.80 3.07
CA LEU A 210 1.47 -20.98 4.16
C LEU A 210 2.80 -20.40 3.71
N GLU A 211 2.96 -19.08 3.86
CA GLU A 211 4.22 -18.40 3.57
C GLU A 211 4.53 -17.30 4.57
N GLU A 212 5.79 -17.21 5.00
CA GLU A 212 6.30 -16.15 5.86
C GLU A 212 6.89 -15.02 5.03
N GLY A 213 6.66 -13.77 5.47
CA GLY A 213 7.36 -12.57 5.06
C GLY A 213 8.05 -11.92 6.25
N ALA A 214 9.10 -11.18 5.98
CA ALA A 214 9.81 -10.43 7.01
C ALA A 214 10.42 -9.14 6.45
N ASN A 215 10.47 -8.11 7.27
CA ASN A 215 11.28 -6.94 6.97
C ASN A 215 12.74 -7.37 6.74
N LEU A 216 13.37 -6.79 5.71
CA LEU A 216 14.78 -7.08 5.46
C LEU A 216 15.64 -6.59 6.63
N PRO A 217 16.72 -7.29 6.98
CA PRO A 217 17.61 -6.87 8.06
C PRO A 217 18.36 -5.58 7.69
N ALA A 218 18.84 -4.87 8.71
CA ALA A 218 19.69 -3.70 8.48
C ALA A 218 20.91 -4.05 7.59
N PRO A 219 21.31 -3.18 6.68
CA PRO A 219 20.83 -1.80 6.48
C PRO A 219 19.55 -1.66 5.62
N LEU A 220 18.96 -2.76 5.14
CA LEU A 220 17.81 -2.78 4.22
C LEU A 220 16.44 -2.78 4.93
N SER A 221 16.38 -2.46 6.22
CA SER A 221 15.09 -2.36 6.93
C SER A 221 14.17 -1.34 6.27
N GLY A 222 12.92 -1.75 5.95
CA GLY A 222 11.96 -0.92 5.22
C GLY A 222 12.20 -0.82 3.70
N HIS A 223 13.09 -1.65 3.16
CA HIS A 223 13.35 -1.77 1.72
C HIS A 223 12.76 -3.05 1.16
N GLU A 224 12.53 -3.06 -0.14
CA GLU A 224 12.25 -4.25 -0.92
C GLU A 224 13.55 -4.84 -1.50
N HIS A 225 13.49 -6.01 -2.16
CA HIS A 225 14.70 -6.75 -2.55
C HIS A 225 15.57 -6.08 -3.63
N PHE A 226 15.05 -5.15 -4.41
CA PHE A 226 15.88 -4.33 -5.34
C PHE A 226 16.72 -3.29 -4.60
N GLY A 227 16.45 -3.08 -3.30
CA GLY A 227 17.19 -2.18 -2.44
C GLY A 227 16.62 -0.76 -2.35
N ASN A 228 15.36 -0.56 -2.75
CA ASN A 228 14.69 0.73 -2.64
C ASN A 228 13.75 0.74 -1.43
N LYS A 229 13.71 1.87 -0.71
CA LYS A 229 12.79 2.08 0.41
C LYS A 229 11.34 2.10 -0.09
N ASP A 230 10.49 1.29 0.51
CA ASP A 230 9.07 1.17 0.15
C ASP A 230 8.15 1.73 1.24
N GLY A 231 6.86 1.88 0.91
CA GLY A 231 5.82 2.31 1.85
C GLY A 231 5.81 3.80 2.22
N ILE A 232 6.62 4.65 1.57
CA ILE A 232 6.76 6.07 1.90
C ILE A 232 5.44 6.83 1.66
N SER A 233 4.85 6.70 0.48
CA SER A 233 3.60 7.38 0.12
C SER A 233 2.40 6.53 0.45
N GLN A 234 1.63 6.94 1.46
CA GLN A 234 0.35 6.35 1.85
C GLN A 234 -0.70 7.46 1.98
N PRO A 235 -1.95 7.22 1.57
CA PRO A 235 -3.01 8.20 1.78
C PRO A 235 -3.28 8.42 3.28
N GLY A 236 -3.58 9.66 3.64
CA GLY A 236 -4.26 9.98 4.88
C GLY A 236 -5.74 9.63 4.77
N ILE A 237 -6.41 9.37 5.88
CA ILE A 237 -7.83 9.00 5.90
C ILE A 237 -8.56 9.93 6.86
N ARG A 238 -9.65 10.57 6.38
CA ARG A 238 -10.49 11.44 7.19
C ARG A 238 -11.08 10.65 8.35
N GLY A 239 -11.07 11.24 9.54
CA GLY A 239 -11.61 10.62 10.75
C GLY A 239 -10.80 9.46 11.33
N LYS A 240 -9.71 9.03 10.66
CA LYS A 240 -8.84 7.99 11.21
C LYS A 240 -8.11 8.51 12.45
N LEU A 241 -8.16 7.75 13.54
CA LEU A 241 -7.35 8.01 14.72
C LEU A 241 -5.86 7.90 14.39
N SER A 242 -5.09 8.90 14.81
CA SER A 242 -3.63 8.87 14.64
C SER A 242 -2.99 7.83 15.53
N ASP A 243 -1.97 7.16 15.06
CA ASP A 243 -1.11 6.30 15.87
C ASP A 243 0.01 7.09 16.58
N ASN A 244 0.09 8.40 16.35
CA ASN A 244 0.94 9.31 17.08
C ASN A 244 0.23 9.74 18.39
N PRO A 245 0.81 9.51 19.60
CA PRO A 245 0.19 9.87 20.86
C PRO A 245 -0.02 11.38 21.05
N LYS A 246 0.66 12.22 20.27
CA LYS A 246 0.53 13.68 20.30
C LYS A 246 -0.59 14.23 19.42
N GLU A 247 -1.26 13.36 18.66
CA GLU A 247 -2.30 13.71 17.69
C GLU A 247 -3.54 12.85 17.93
N LEU A 248 -4.73 13.41 17.77
CA LEU A 248 -5.97 12.64 17.90
C LEU A 248 -6.33 11.92 16.61
N LEU A 249 -6.34 12.65 15.51
CA LEU A 249 -6.69 12.16 14.16
C LEU A 249 -5.49 12.20 13.23
N THR A 250 -5.66 11.68 12.02
CA THR A 250 -4.72 11.89 10.92
C THR A 250 -4.36 13.37 10.83
N PRO A 251 -3.07 13.73 10.90
CA PRO A 251 -2.64 15.11 11.01
C PRO A 251 -3.05 15.92 9.79
N ARG A 252 -3.47 17.14 10.04
CA ARG A 252 -3.69 18.22 9.10
C ARG A 252 -2.66 19.29 9.40
N GLN A 253 -1.49 19.19 8.79
CA GLN A 253 -0.37 20.10 9.10
C GLN A 253 -0.55 21.47 8.45
N ASN A 254 -1.32 21.54 7.36
CA ASN A 254 -1.74 22.79 6.76
C ASN A 254 -3.18 23.13 7.21
N PRO A 255 -3.39 24.09 8.12
CA PRO A 255 -4.73 24.45 8.58
C PRO A 255 -5.60 25.09 7.48
N GLU A 256 -4.99 25.59 6.42
CA GLU A 256 -5.70 26.21 5.28
C GLU A 256 -6.13 25.15 4.25
N ASN A 257 -5.51 23.96 4.26
CA ASN A 257 -5.86 22.86 3.35
C ASN A 257 -6.30 21.62 4.12
N GLN A 258 -7.61 21.44 4.26
CA GLN A 258 -8.23 20.28 4.93
C GLN A 258 -8.07 18.96 4.17
N ASN A 259 -7.60 19.00 2.92
CA ASN A 259 -7.36 17.83 2.08
C ASN A 259 -5.91 17.33 2.16
N GLN A 260 -5.06 18.02 2.90
CA GLN A 260 -3.65 17.66 3.08
C GLN A 260 -3.38 17.22 4.53
N GLY A 261 -2.72 16.08 4.67
CA GLY A 261 -2.22 15.57 5.95
C GLY A 261 -0.81 16.05 6.25
N LYS A 262 0.15 15.13 6.28
CA LYS A 262 1.58 15.48 6.20
C LYS A 262 1.86 16.12 4.83
N PRO A 263 2.95 16.89 4.69
CA PRO A 263 3.31 17.48 3.39
C PRO A 263 3.33 16.44 2.26
N GLY A 264 2.65 16.73 1.15
CA GLY A 264 2.48 15.83 0.00
C GLY A 264 1.64 14.57 0.27
N GLN A 265 0.86 14.55 1.33
CA GLN A 265 -0.07 13.47 1.66
C GLN A 265 -1.52 13.93 1.52
N ASP A 266 -2.25 13.36 0.57
CA ASP A 266 -3.70 13.57 0.45
C ASP A 266 -4.44 12.93 1.61
N VAL A 267 -5.50 13.59 2.08
CA VAL A 267 -6.43 13.06 3.08
C VAL A 267 -7.76 12.77 2.42
N LEU A 268 -8.00 11.49 2.20
CA LEU A 268 -9.13 10.98 1.44
C LEU A 268 -10.32 10.62 2.33
N TRP A 269 -11.49 10.55 1.72
CA TRP A 269 -12.70 10.06 2.37
C TRP A 269 -12.56 8.55 2.65
N PRO A 270 -12.99 8.07 3.82
CA PRO A 270 -12.73 6.69 4.24
C PRO A 270 -13.43 5.63 3.38
N GLY A 271 -14.48 6.01 2.64
CA GLY A 271 -15.17 5.12 1.71
C GLY A 271 -14.28 4.57 0.59
N GLU A 272 -13.12 5.17 0.30
CA GLU A 272 -12.11 4.59 -0.60
C GLU A 272 -11.50 3.29 -0.06
N PHE A 273 -11.59 3.06 1.25
CA PHE A 273 -10.89 1.96 1.91
C PHE A 273 -11.79 1.09 2.80
N VAL A 274 -12.95 1.61 3.23
CA VAL A 274 -13.87 0.94 4.15
C VAL A 274 -15.30 1.20 3.71
N PHE A 275 -16.08 0.14 3.52
CA PHE A 275 -17.49 0.24 3.16
C PHE A 275 -18.35 0.87 4.25
N GLY A 276 -19.41 1.56 3.84
CA GLY A 276 -20.36 2.22 4.73
C GLY A 276 -20.00 3.67 5.07
N TYR A 277 -18.97 4.22 4.42
CA TYR A 277 -18.54 5.61 4.57
C TYR A 277 -18.52 6.32 3.22
N GLU A 278 -18.52 7.67 3.25
CA GLU A 278 -18.39 8.48 2.05
C GLU A 278 -17.02 8.22 1.38
N GLY A 279 -17.02 8.07 0.05
CA GLY A 279 -15.85 7.99 -0.82
C GLY A 279 -15.47 9.33 -1.43
N GLN A 280 -14.50 9.31 -2.32
CA GLN A 280 -14.17 10.46 -3.16
C GLN A 280 -15.28 10.69 -4.21
N ASN A 281 -15.47 11.93 -4.61
CA ASN A 281 -16.41 12.31 -5.63
C ASN A 281 -15.74 12.35 -7.01
N ASP A 282 -16.05 11.40 -7.88
CA ASP A 282 -15.49 11.31 -9.23
C ASP A 282 -15.86 12.52 -10.11
N ASP A 283 -16.96 13.19 -9.80
CA ASP A 283 -17.46 14.37 -10.52
C ASP A 283 -16.99 15.68 -9.90
N ALA A 284 -16.19 15.65 -8.84
CA ALA A 284 -15.69 16.85 -8.19
C ALA A 284 -14.91 17.72 -9.17
N LYS A 285 -15.11 19.03 -9.05
CA LYS A 285 -14.36 20.01 -9.84
C LYS A 285 -13.15 20.55 -9.09
N THR A 286 -13.19 20.47 -7.78
CA THR A 286 -12.13 20.91 -6.87
C THR A 286 -11.96 19.92 -5.75
N LEU A 287 -10.85 20.00 -5.01
CA LEU A 287 -10.62 19.18 -3.83
C LEU A 287 -11.59 19.47 -2.67
N GLU A 288 -12.15 20.68 -2.62
CA GLU A 288 -13.17 21.07 -1.63
C GLU A 288 -14.47 20.29 -1.84
N ASP A 289 -14.82 19.99 -3.10
CA ASP A 289 -16.02 19.22 -3.49
C ASP A 289 -15.76 17.69 -3.49
N SER A 290 -14.65 17.24 -2.91
CA SER A 290 -14.17 15.84 -2.99
C SER A 290 -15.05 14.82 -2.25
N LYS A 291 -16.05 15.26 -1.48
CA LYS A 291 -16.96 14.36 -0.76
C LYS A 291 -17.95 13.68 -1.71
N GLY A 292 -17.81 12.37 -1.87
CA GLY A 292 -18.70 11.53 -2.65
C GLY A 292 -19.84 10.91 -1.86
N GLN A 293 -20.48 9.93 -2.49
CA GLN A 293 -21.54 9.14 -1.88
C GLN A 293 -20.96 8.10 -0.91
N VAL A 294 -21.86 7.54 -0.07
CA VAL A 294 -21.50 6.40 0.77
C VAL A 294 -21.24 5.18 -0.12
N VAL A 295 -20.04 4.60 0.01
CA VAL A 295 -19.61 3.45 -0.76
C VAL A 295 -20.18 2.17 -0.15
N SER A 296 -20.84 1.36 -0.99
CA SER A 296 -21.47 0.10 -0.59
C SER A 296 -20.96 -1.06 -1.44
N ALA A 297 -20.74 -2.19 -0.80
CA ALA A 297 -20.47 -3.46 -1.49
C ALA A 297 -21.73 -4.15 -2.06
N GLY A 298 -22.90 -3.54 -1.93
CA GLY A 298 -24.20 -4.14 -2.26
C GLY A 298 -24.89 -4.88 -1.08
N LEU A 299 -24.22 -5.00 0.05
CA LEU A 299 -24.65 -5.73 1.23
C LEU A 299 -24.46 -4.92 2.51
N ASN A 300 -25.50 -4.76 3.31
CA ASN A 300 -25.42 -3.96 4.55
C ASN A 300 -24.43 -4.55 5.57
N TRP A 301 -24.31 -5.87 5.64
CA TRP A 301 -23.36 -6.50 6.57
C TRP A 301 -21.90 -6.36 6.13
N ALA A 302 -21.66 -5.95 4.89
CA ALA A 302 -20.31 -5.65 4.40
C ALA A 302 -19.75 -4.30 4.92
N ASN A 303 -20.61 -3.45 5.51
CA ASN A 303 -20.15 -2.20 6.13
C ASN A 303 -19.08 -2.47 7.19
N ASP A 304 -18.17 -1.51 7.37
CA ASP A 304 -16.94 -1.63 8.18
C ASP A 304 -15.94 -2.69 7.67
N GLY A 305 -16.22 -3.32 6.52
CA GLY A 305 -15.31 -4.21 5.79
C GLY A 305 -14.56 -3.51 4.67
N SER A 306 -13.68 -4.26 4.00
CA SER A 306 -12.84 -3.77 2.90
C SER A 306 -12.51 -4.91 1.93
N TYR A 307 -12.33 -4.62 0.65
CA TYR A 307 -11.64 -5.58 -0.20
C TYR A 307 -10.15 -5.60 0.12
N LEU A 308 -9.54 -6.77 -0.02
CA LEU A 308 -8.11 -7.02 0.08
C LEU A 308 -7.62 -7.63 -1.22
N VAL A 309 -6.70 -6.97 -1.86
CA VAL A 309 -5.91 -7.54 -2.96
C VAL A 309 -4.62 -8.10 -2.38
N PHE A 310 -4.36 -9.35 -2.66
CA PHE A 310 -3.08 -10.00 -2.41
C PHE A 310 -2.42 -10.38 -3.73
N ARG A 311 -1.15 -9.99 -3.91
CA ARG A 311 -0.27 -10.40 -5.02
C ARG A 311 1.04 -10.91 -4.44
N ARG A 312 1.41 -12.13 -4.84
CA ARG A 312 2.74 -12.65 -4.60
C ARG A 312 3.63 -12.28 -5.77
N LEU A 313 4.48 -11.28 -5.57
CA LEU A 313 5.32 -10.68 -6.60
C LEU A 313 6.77 -11.13 -6.41
N ARG A 314 7.23 -12.04 -7.24
CA ARG A 314 8.63 -12.47 -7.24
C ARG A 314 9.51 -11.39 -7.87
N GLN A 315 10.64 -11.09 -7.25
CA GLN A 315 11.62 -10.13 -7.73
C GLN A 315 12.89 -10.83 -8.25
N ASP A 316 13.23 -10.66 -9.52
CA ASP A 316 14.48 -11.13 -10.11
C ASP A 316 15.58 -10.09 -9.91
N VAL A 317 16.12 -10.07 -8.70
CA VAL A 317 17.04 -9.04 -8.22
C VAL A 317 18.32 -8.97 -9.06
N TYR A 318 18.89 -10.14 -9.39
CA TYR A 318 20.10 -10.17 -10.21
C TYR A 318 19.88 -9.56 -11.59
N LYS A 319 18.81 -9.94 -12.27
CA LYS A 319 18.54 -9.45 -13.63
C LYS A 319 18.26 -7.94 -13.65
N PHE A 320 17.52 -7.44 -12.66
CA PHE A 320 17.31 -6.00 -12.53
C PHE A 320 18.63 -5.26 -12.28
N HIS A 321 19.44 -5.69 -11.31
CA HIS A 321 20.72 -5.04 -11.01
C HIS A 321 21.71 -5.16 -12.18
N HIS A 322 21.73 -6.30 -12.88
CA HIS A 322 22.56 -6.46 -14.07
C HIS A 322 22.16 -5.50 -15.18
N PHE A 323 20.85 -5.35 -15.42
CA PHE A 323 20.32 -4.37 -16.35
C PHE A 323 20.75 -2.94 -15.97
N LEU A 324 20.60 -2.55 -14.71
CA LEU A 324 21.02 -1.23 -14.23
C LEU A 324 22.50 -0.98 -14.48
N ASN A 325 23.35 -1.96 -14.16
CA ASN A 325 24.80 -1.86 -14.32
C ASN A 325 25.20 -1.74 -15.81
N GLU A 326 24.62 -2.59 -16.67
CA GLU A 326 24.85 -2.54 -18.12
C GLU A 326 24.41 -1.19 -18.73
N LYS A 327 23.20 -0.72 -18.40
CA LYS A 327 22.69 0.54 -18.95
C LYS A 327 23.47 1.74 -18.42
N ALA A 328 23.85 1.74 -17.16
CA ALA A 328 24.69 2.79 -16.58
C ALA A 328 26.05 2.90 -17.28
N ALA A 329 26.71 1.77 -17.57
CA ALA A 329 27.96 1.76 -18.31
C ALA A 329 27.79 2.35 -19.73
N ASN A 330 26.72 1.96 -20.44
CA ASN A 330 26.39 2.47 -21.79
C ASN A 330 26.01 3.96 -21.80
N LEU A 331 25.52 4.48 -20.68
CA LEU A 331 25.08 5.86 -20.52
C LEU A 331 26.12 6.76 -19.85
N ASN A 332 27.25 6.20 -19.44
CA ASN A 332 28.29 6.88 -18.66
C ASN A 332 27.72 7.55 -17.40
N THR A 333 27.02 6.77 -16.57
CA THR A 333 26.36 7.24 -15.34
C THR A 333 26.41 6.19 -14.24
N ASP A 334 25.91 6.51 -13.04
CA ASP A 334 25.83 5.59 -11.90
C ASP A 334 24.60 4.65 -12.05
N PRO A 335 24.74 3.31 -11.81
CA PRO A 335 23.63 2.39 -11.77
C PRO A 335 22.52 2.78 -10.79
N GLN A 336 22.84 3.39 -9.64
CA GLN A 336 21.84 3.89 -8.70
C GLN A 336 21.04 5.05 -9.28
N LYS A 337 21.67 5.93 -10.10
CA LYS A 337 20.97 7.02 -10.79
C LYS A 337 19.99 6.46 -11.83
N VAL A 338 20.38 5.43 -12.57
CA VAL A 338 19.45 4.74 -13.48
C VAL A 338 18.28 4.15 -12.69
N SER A 339 18.54 3.43 -11.59
CA SER A 339 17.50 2.90 -10.70
C SER A 339 16.56 4.00 -10.21
N ALA A 340 17.10 5.12 -9.70
CA ALA A 340 16.32 6.24 -9.20
C ALA A 340 15.40 6.84 -10.27
N LYS A 341 15.85 6.92 -11.52
CA LYS A 341 15.02 7.36 -12.66
C LYS A 341 13.90 6.38 -13.01
N LEU A 342 14.11 5.07 -12.84
CA LEU A 342 13.08 4.05 -13.07
C LEU A 342 12.06 4.00 -11.92
N ILE A 343 12.50 4.21 -10.69
CA ILE A 343 11.64 4.17 -9.49
C ILE A 343 10.93 5.52 -9.27
N GLY A 344 11.60 6.65 -9.51
CA GLY A 344 11.21 8.00 -9.13
C GLY A 344 11.74 8.43 -7.76
N ARG A 345 12.46 7.52 -7.08
CA ARG A 345 13.13 7.76 -5.80
C ARG A 345 14.49 7.09 -5.76
N TRP A 346 15.38 7.65 -5.00
CA TRP A 346 16.65 7.03 -4.64
C TRP A 346 16.46 5.88 -3.64
N PRO A 347 17.46 5.01 -3.46
CA PRO A 347 17.38 3.91 -2.48
C PRO A 347 16.98 4.36 -1.08
N SER A 348 17.46 5.51 -0.62
CA SER A 348 17.07 6.09 0.68
C SER A 348 15.59 6.51 0.78
N GLY A 349 14.86 6.57 -0.35
CA GLY A 349 13.51 7.10 -0.44
C GLY A 349 13.43 8.58 -0.86
N ALA A 350 14.54 9.28 -0.99
CA ALA A 350 14.57 10.67 -1.45
C ALA A 350 14.00 10.78 -2.87
N PRO A 351 13.01 11.67 -3.14
CA PRO A 351 12.39 11.77 -4.45
C PRO A 351 13.31 12.47 -5.47
N THR A 352 13.37 11.94 -6.69
CA THR A 352 14.20 12.48 -7.77
C THR A 352 13.77 13.88 -8.22
N VAL A 353 12.51 14.24 -8.03
CA VAL A 353 12.01 15.61 -8.27
C VAL A 353 12.80 16.63 -7.46
N ARG A 354 13.15 16.29 -6.23
CA ARG A 354 13.85 17.17 -5.30
C ARG A 354 15.37 17.02 -5.31
N THR A 355 15.86 15.82 -5.61
CA THR A 355 17.29 15.50 -5.66
C THR A 355 17.60 14.74 -6.96
N PRO A 356 17.61 15.42 -8.12
CA PRO A 356 17.72 14.74 -9.42
C PRO A 356 19.09 14.09 -9.67
N GLU A 357 20.16 14.57 -9.00
CA GLU A 357 21.53 14.20 -9.34
C GLU A 357 22.14 13.13 -8.43
N LYS A 358 21.78 13.15 -7.15
CA LYS A 358 22.35 12.24 -6.14
C LYS A 358 21.39 11.95 -5.02
N ASP A 359 21.60 10.81 -4.36
CA ASP A 359 20.84 10.43 -3.18
C ASP A 359 21.02 11.42 -2.02
N ALA A 360 19.94 11.64 -1.27
CA ALA A 360 19.90 12.49 -0.10
C ALA A 360 19.24 11.75 1.08
N PRO A 361 19.98 10.86 1.78
CA PRO A 361 19.40 10.01 2.83
C PRO A 361 18.67 10.80 3.93
N LYS A 362 19.14 11.97 4.32
CA LYS A 362 18.45 12.84 5.29
C LYS A 362 17.06 13.26 4.82
N LEU A 363 16.90 13.53 3.52
CA LEU A 363 15.60 13.83 2.93
C LEU A 363 14.74 12.56 2.89
N GLY A 364 15.32 11.42 2.50
CA GLY A 364 14.63 10.12 2.45
C GLY A 364 14.10 9.67 3.81
N ASP A 365 14.76 10.03 4.90
CA ASP A 365 14.39 9.69 6.27
C ASP A 365 13.46 10.71 6.95
N ASP A 366 13.22 11.86 6.32
CA ASP A 366 12.33 12.90 6.85
C ASP A 366 10.90 12.71 6.34
N ASP A 367 10.03 12.15 7.16
CA ASP A 367 8.61 11.91 6.85
C ASP A 367 7.79 13.17 6.52
N ASN A 368 8.30 14.35 6.87
CA ASN A 368 7.67 15.63 6.54
C ASN A 368 8.22 16.26 5.25
N ALA A 369 9.25 15.67 4.66
CA ALA A 369 9.92 16.22 3.50
C ALA A 369 9.99 15.26 2.31
N ASN A 370 10.11 13.94 2.57
CA ASN A 370 10.36 12.93 1.54
C ASN A 370 9.19 12.73 0.56
N ASN A 371 8.01 13.23 0.90
CA ASN A 371 6.79 13.13 0.06
C ASN A 371 6.24 14.51 -0.33
N ASP A 372 6.87 15.61 0.12
CA ASP A 372 6.45 16.97 -0.10
C ASP A 372 6.94 17.49 -1.46
N PHE A 373 6.20 17.16 -2.51
CA PHE A 373 6.39 17.61 -3.88
C PHE A 373 5.14 17.31 -4.73
N GLU A 374 4.98 18.08 -5.79
CA GLU A 374 4.07 17.81 -6.90
C GLU A 374 4.87 17.68 -8.20
N PHE A 375 4.24 17.20 -9.28
CA PHE A 375 4.90 17.09 -10.59
C PHE A 375 4.67 18.31 -11.47
N ASN A 376 3.53 18.98 -11.33
CA ASN A 376 3.15 20.09 -12.19
C ASN A 376 2.76 21.32 -11.35
N GLY A 377 3.35 22.48 -11.66
CA GLY A 377 3.01 23.74 -11.05
C GLY A 377 3.33 23.86 -9.56
N ASP A 378 4.29 23.11 -9.05
CA ASP A 378 4.72 23.21 -7.67
C ASP A 378 5.42 24.55 -7.43
N ASP A 379 4.79 25.42 -6.65
CA ASP A 379 5.28 26.76 -6.34
C ASP A 379 6.27 26.70 -5.16
N PRO A 380 7.57 26.92 -5.40
CA PRO A 380 8.57 26.89 -4.34
C PRO A 380 8.37 27.96 -3.25
N SER A 381 7.50 28.95 -3.48
CA SER A 381 7.17 29.98 -2.48
C SER A 381 6.07 29.54 -1.53
N LYS A 382 5.30 28.50 -1.86
CA LYS A 382 4.27 27.94 -0.97
C LYS A 382 4.92 27.12 0.11
N ASN A 383 4.72 27.50 1.35
CA ASN A 383 5.17 26.91 2.62
C ASN A 383 5.46 25.40 2.58
N HIS A 384 6.60 25.05 2.03
CA HIS A 384 7.15 23.72 2.18
C HIS A 384 7.89 23.66 3.52
N PHE A 385 7.61 22.65 4.32
CA PHE A 385 8.13 22.52 5.69
C PHE A 385 9.64 22.23 5.75
N PHE A 386 10.47 23.01 5.03
CA PHE A 386 11.90 22.80 5.01
C PHE A 386 12.61 23.55 6.10
N LYS A 387 13.24 22.80 6.96
CA LYS A 387 14.35 23.30 7.79
C LYS A 387 15.65 22.78 7.21
N ASN A 388 16.43 23.72 6.65
CA ASN A 388 17.86 23.60 6.35
C ASN A 388 18.29 22.53 5.32
N ASP A 389 18.96 22.99 4.28
CA ASP A 389 19.75 22.24 3.28
C ASP A 389 18.98 21.32 2.31
N VAL A 390 17.67 21.36 2.28
CA VAL A 390 16.86 20.58 1.36
C VAL A 390 16.41 21.49 0.22
N VAL A 391 16.67 21.02 -1.00
CA VAL A 391 16.26 21.74 -2.21
C VAL A 391 14.72 21.86 -2.20
N PRO A 392 14.17 23.08 -2.38
CA PRO A 392 12.72 23.26 -2.50
C PRO A 392 12.16 22.35 -3.58
N PRO A 393 10.88 21.91 -3.47
CA PRO A 393 10.23 21.23 -4.56
C PRO A 393 10.26 22.12 -5.79
N PHE A 394 10.49 21.51 -6.93
CA PHE A 394 10.54 22.20 -8.20
C PHE A 394 9.49 21.59 -9.12
N ASP A 395 8.93 22.41 -9.97
CA ASP A 395 8.13 21.97 -11.09
C ASP A 395 8.90 20.95 -11.96
N ASP A 396 8.33 19.80 -12.22
CA ASP A 396 8.83 18.75 -13.10
C ASP A 396 7.79 18.34 -14.16
N ALA A 397 7.00 19.31 -14.63
CA ALA A 397 6.02 19.09 -15.69
C ALA A 397 6.62 18.45 -16.95
N THR A 398 7.92 18.62 -17.15
CA THR A 398 8.65 18.04 -18.27
C THR A 398 9.09 16.58 -18.08
N GLY A 399 8.99 16.02 -16.86
CA GLY A 399 9.48 14.68 -16.54
C GLY A 399 11.01 14.52 -16.59
N LEU A 400 11.77 15.63 -16.57
CA LEU A 400 13.23 15.56 -16.64
C LEU A 400 13.88 15.03 -15.36
N ARG A 401 13.28 15.28 -14.20
CA ARG A 401 13.77 14.81 -12.90
C ARG A 401 13.23 13.46 -12.55
N CYS A 402 11.91 13.32 -12.52
CA CYS A 402 11.17 12.08 -12.37
C CYS A 402 10.49 11.75 -13.71
N PRO A 403 11.02 10.84 -14.53
CA PRO A 403 10.43 10.52 -15.82
C PRO A 403 8.96 10.11 -15.70
N PHE A 404 8.15 10.38 -16.73
CA PHE A 404 6.74 9.95 -16.77
C PHE A 404 6.57 8.45 -16.58
N ILE A 405 7.59 7.65 -16.95
CA ILE A 405 7.59 6.20 -16.76
C ILE A 405 7.93 5.76 -15.35
N ALA A 406 8.48 6.63 -14.50
CA ALA A 406 8.95 6.25 -13.18
C ALA A 406 7.82 5.61 -12.37
N HIS A 407 8.12 4.49 -11.69
CA HIS A 407 7.15 3.70 -10.94
C HIS A 407 6.28 4.56 -10.00
N THR A 408 6.89 5.45 -9.23
CA THR A 408 6.14 6.31 -8.30
C THR A 408 5.24 7.32 -9.01
N ARG A 409 5.60 7.81 -10.21
CA ARG A 409 4.80 8.73 -11.01
C ARG A 409 3.69 7.99 -11.75
N LYS A 410 3.97 6.80 -12.27
CA LYS A 410 2.98 5.93 -12.92
C LYS A 410 1.88 5.45 -11.97
N THR A 411 2.25 5.09 -10.74
CA THR A 411 1.30 4.54 -9.77
C THR A 411 0.60 5.59 -8.90
N TYR A 412 1.11 6.81 -8.90
CA TYR A 412 0.50 7.98 -8.27
C TYR A 412 0.95 9.26 -8.99
N PRO A 413 0.27 9.64 -10.08
CA PRO A 413 0.64 10.80 -10.90
C PRO A 413 0.37 12.15 -10.22
N ARG A 414 -0.22 12.18 -9.03
CA ARG A 414 -0.51 13.41 -8.27
C ARG A 414 -1.34 14.38 -9.12
N ASN A 415 -0.81 15.58 -9.35
CA ASN A 415 -1.42 16.63 -10.15
C ASN A 415 -1.00 16.61 -11.65
N ASP A 416 -0.35 15.54 -12.14
CA ASP A 416 -0.15 15.37 -13.59
C ASP A 416 -1.49 15.28 -14.32
N LYS A 417 -1.57 15.84 -15.52
CA LYS A 417 -2.75 15.69 -16.36
C LYS A 417 -3.01 14.23 -16.66
N THR A 418 -4.24 13.78 -16.39
CA THR A 418 -4.69 12.42 -16.61
C THR A 418 -5.92 12.39 -17.52
N PRO A 419 -6.17 11.28 -18.27
CA PRO A 419 -7.39 11.12 -19.05
C PRO A 419 -8.64 11.31 -18.17
N GLY A 420 -9.61 12.14 -18.64
CA GLY A 420 -10.82 12.48 -17.91
C GLY A 420 -10.67 13.60 -16.89
N GLY A 421 -9.45 14.06 -16.63
CA GLY A 421 -9.19 15.18 -15.71
C GLY A 421 -9.52 16.57 -16.26
N GLY A 422 -9.66 16.73 -17.59
CA GLY A 422 -10.07 17.98 -18.25
C GLY A 422 -11.31 17.78 -19.11
N GLY A 423 -12.37 18.56 -18.87
CA GLY A 423 -13.54 18.60 -19.76
C GLY A 423 -13.26 19.46 -21.00
N PRO A 424 -13.88 19.19 -22.17
CA PRO A 424 -13.82 20.08 -23.32
C PRO A 424 -14.69 21.33 -23.06
N GLY A 425 -14.08 22.44 -22.74
CA GLY A 425 -14.76 23.71 -22.56
C GLY A 425 -13.80 24.89 -22.53
N PRO A 426 -14.26 26.13 -22.75
CA PRO A 426 -13.39 27.31 -22.73
C PRO A 426 -12.78 27.64 -21.34
N GLU A 427 -13.26 26.95 -20.30
CA GLU A 427 -12.64 26.93 -18.96
C GLU A 427 -12.34 25.46 -18.63
N GLU A 428 -11.19 24.98 -19.05
CA GLU A 428 -10.68 23.64 -18.73
C GLU A 428 -10.29 23.63 -17.26
N ILE A 429 -11.18 23.10 -16.42
CA ILE A 429 -10.87 22.88 -15.00
C ILE A 429 -9.92 21.68 -14.95
N ASP A 430 -8.72 21.90 -14.45
CA ASP A 430 -7.78 20.81 -14.20
C ASP A 430 -8.27 19.96 -13.02
N ARG A 431 -8.83 18.80 -13.34
CA ARG A 431 -9.36 17.82 -12.39
C ARG A 431 -8.36 16.68 -12.10
N SER A 432 -7.13 16.80 -12.56
CA SER A 432 -6.17 15.70 -12.54
C SER A 432 -5.92 15.18 -11.14
N GLU A 433 -5.73 16.05 -10.15
CA GLU A 433 -5.53 15.64 -8.76
C GLU A 433 -6.78 14.97 -8.17
N VAL A 434 -7.96 15.50 -8.43
CA VAL A 434 -9.24 14.90 -7.99
C VAL A 434 -9.37 13.48 -8.55
N THR A 435 -9.12 13.30 -9.86
CA THR A 435 -9.19 12.00 -10.53
C THR A 435 -8.16 11.02 -9.96
N THR A 436 -6.93 11.46 -9.70
CA THR A 436 -5.91 10.55 -9.15
C THR A 436 -6.22 10.09 -7.73
N GLN A 437 -6.98 10.88 -6.97
CA GLN A 437 -7.38 10.52 -5.60
C GLN A 437 -8.40 9.39 -5.53
N THR A 438 -9.20 9.14 -6.59
CA THR A 438 -10.19 8.05 -6.62
C THR A 438 -9.57 6.67 -6.89
N HIS A 439 -8.28 6.60 -7.22
CA HIS A 439 -7.58 5.36 -7.54
C HIS A 439 -6.51 4.98 -6.50
N ARG A 440 -6.58 5.53 -5.28
CA ARG A 440 -5.58 5.30 -4.24
C ARG A 440 -5.75 3.96 -3.56
N LEU A 441 -4.62 3.35 -3.19
CA LEU A 441 -4.51 2.07 -2.50
C LEU A 441 -3.93 2.24 -1.11
N LEU A 442 -4.50 1.54 -0.11
CA LEU A 442 -3.95 1.48 1.24
C LEU A 442 -3.10 0.21 1.38
N ARG A 443 -1.78 0.37 1.16
CA ARG A 443 -0.84 -0.76 1.02
C ARG A 443 -0.33 -1.29 2.36
N ARG A 444 -0.15 -2.64 2.44
CA ARG A 444 0.30 -3.39 3.63
C ARG A 444 1.26 -4.51 3.26
N GLY A 445 2.11 -4.28 2.26
CA GLY A 445 3.06 -5.28 1.77
C GLY A 445 4.22 -5.54 2.73
N ILE A 446 4.85 -6.71 2.56
CA ILE A 446 6.06 -7.13 3.28
C ILE A 446 6.93 -8.01 2.37
N PRO A 447 8.27 -7.89 2.38
CA PRO A 447 9.14 -8.79 1.63
C PRO A 447 9.03 -10.25 2.10
N TYR A 448 9.23 -11.18 1.17
CA TYR A 448 9.39 -12.61 1.47
C TYR A 448 10.67 -13.17 0.84
N GLY A 449 11.15 -14.27 1.39
CA GLY A 449 12.36 -14.95 0.92
C GLY A 449 13.67 -14.32 1.42
N PRO A 450 14.80 -14.97 1.16
CA PRO A 450 16.09 -14.54 1.71
C PRO A 450 16.63 -13.29 1.02
N VAL A 451 17.36 -12.47 1.77
CA VAL A 451 18.04 -11.26 1.26
C VAL A 451 19.01 -11.60 0.14
N SER A 452 19.09 -10.73 -0.86
CA SER A 452 20.12 -10.81 -1.91
C SER A 452 21.35 -10.01 -1.53
N ALA A 453 22.52 -10.56 -1.84
CA ALA A 453 23.78 -9.82 -1.76
C ALA A 453 24.05 -8.97 -3.02
N SER A 454 23.21 -9.05 -4.06
CA SER A 454 23.32 -8.27 -5.29
C SER A 454 22.99 -6.80 -5.04
N THR A 455 23.74 -5.91 -5.69
CA THR A 455 23.49 -4.48 -5.70
C THR A 455 23.61 -3.94 -7.12
N PRO A 456 23.05 -2.76 -7.44
CA PRO A 456 23.20 -2.17 -8.78
C PRO A 456 24.65 -2.00 -9.22
N ASN A 457 25.56 -1.65 -8.31
CA ASN A 457 26.99 -1.47 -8.61
C ASN A 457 27.79 -2.79 -8.62
N ASN A 458 27.23 -3.84 -8.03
CA ASN A 458 27.84 -5.17 -8.00
C ASN A 458 26.76 -6.25 -8.13
N PRO A 459 26.24 -6.47 -9.36
CA PRO A 459 25.19 -7.46 -9.58
C PRO A 459 25.71 -8.88 -9.40
N LEU A 460 25.22 -9.57 -8.38
CA LEU A 460 25.63 -10.93 -8.05
C LEU A 460 24.52 -11.93 -8.36
N LYS A 461 24.85 -12.92 -9.20
CA LYS A 461 23.93 -14.02 -9.49
C LYS A 461 23.93 -15.05 -8.38
N ASP A 462 22.74 -15.42 -7.92
CA ASP A 462 22.60 -16.54 -6.99
C ASP A 462 23.10 -17.85 -7.65
N LYS A 463 23.80 -18.67 -6.89
CA LYS A 463 24.31 -19.97 -7.38
C LYS A 463 23.19 -20.96 -7.72
N LYS A 464 22.04 -20.80 -7.06
CA LYS A 464 20.81 -21.56 -7.30
C LYS A 464 19.65 -20.57 -7.42
N PHE A 465 18.57 -21.02 -8.05
CA PHE A 465 17.32 -20.25 -8.03
C PHE A 465 16.91 -19.95 -6.59
N VAL A 466 16.61 -18.68 -6.31
CA VAL A 466 16.16 -18.21 -5.01
C VAL A 466 14.84 -17.50 -5.21
N ASP A 467 13.79 -18.00 -4.59
CA ASP A 467 12.47 -17.41 -4.60
C ASP A 467 12.39 -16.33 -3.52
N ARG A 468 12.25 -15.08 -3.95
CA ARG A 468 12.14 -13.89 -3.10
C ARG A 468 11.32 -12.82 -3.80
N GLY A 469 10.73 -11.92 -3.04
CA GLY A 469 9.94 -10.84 -3.59
C GLY A 469 9.12 -10.10 -2.55
N LEU A 470 7.93 -9.65 -2.94
CA LEU A 470 7.03 -8.88 -2.11
C LEU A 470 5.67 -9.58 -2.02
N HIS A 471 5.16 -9.78 -0.82
CA HIS A 471 3.74 -9.94 -0.57
C HIS A 471 3.11 -8.55 -0.66
N PHE A 472 2.53 -8.23 -1.80
CA PHE A 472 1.76 -7.00 -1.96
C PHE A 472 0.36 -7.24 -1.41
N LEU A 473 -0.03 -6.46 -0.42
CA LEU A 473 -1.38 -6.41 0.13
C LEU A 473 -1.89 -4.97 0.03
N ALA A 474 -3.13 -4.80 -0.40
CA ALA A 474 -3.76 -3.49 -0.46
C ALA A 474 -5.24 -3.57 -0.12
N TYR A 475 -5.71 -2.62 0.71
CA TYR A 475 -7.13 -2.45 1.07
C TYR A 475 -7.76 -1.33 0.25
N GLN A 476 -9.02 -1.55 -0.15
CA GLN A 476 -9.78 -0.68 -1.05
C GLN A 476 -11.25 -1.08 -1.08
N THR A 477 -12.11 -0.26 -1.66
CA THR A 477 -13.55 -0.55 -1.80
C THR A 477 -13.99 -0.83 -3.25
N SER A 478 -13.11 -0.62 -4.22
CA SER A 478 -13.29 -1.08 -5.61
C SER A 478 -12.00 -1.75 -6.11
N ILE A 479 -12.09 -3.01 -6.52
CA ILE A 479 -10.96 -3.68 -7.17
C ILE A 479 -10.84 -3.18 -8.61
N VAL A 480 -11.97 -2.98 -9.29
CA VAL A 480 -12.03 -2.51 -10.68
C VAL A 480 -11.44 -1.11 -10.82
N ASP A 481 -11.88 -0.16 -9.97
CA ASP A 481 -11.56 1.26 -10.14
C ASP A 481 -10.29 1.69 -9.41
N GLN A 482 -9.73 0.85 -8.54
CA GLN A 482 -8.51 1.16 -7.82
C GLN A 482 -7.36 0.24 -8.26
N PHE A 483 -7.27 -1.00 -7.78
CA PHE A 483 -6.12 -1.87 -8.08
C PHE A 483 -6.01 -2.22 -9.57
N GLU A 484 -7.10 -2.68 -10.20
CA GLU A 484 -7.07 -3.04 -11.62
C GLU A 484 -6.90 -1.81 -12.50
N PHE A 485 -7.52 -0.68 -12.13
CA PHE A 485 -7.37 0.57 -12.85
C PHE A 485 -5.90 1.01 -12.91
N VAL A 486 -5.24 1.13 -11.75
CA VAL A 486 -3.81 1.51 -11.67
C VAL A 486 -2.94 0.53 -12.45
N THR A 487 -3.24 -0.77 -12.35
CA THR A 487 -2.45 -1.80 -13.05
C THR A 487 -2.62 -1.70 -14.56
N LYS A 488 -3.86 -1.64 -15.06
CA LYS A 488 -4.20 -1.73 -16.50
C LYS A 488 -3.96 -0.43 -17.23
N PHE A 489 -4.50 0.67 -16.67
CA PHE A 489 -4.54 1.95 -17.38
C PHE A 489 -3.34 2.84 -17.11
N TRP A 490 -2.63 2.61 -16.01
CA TRP A 490 -1.43 3.36 -15.68
C TRP A 490 -0.15 2.53 -15.84
N ALA A 491 0.08 1.51 -15.04
CA ALA A 491 1.34 0.78 -15.02
C ALA A 491 1.61 0.00 -16.33
N ASN A 492 0.61 -0.72 -16.84
CA ASN A 492 0.71 -1.52 -18.06
C ASN A 492 0.51 -0.71 -19.35
N ASN A 493 0.03 0.53 -19.25
CA ASN A 493 -0.23 1.36 -20.42
C ASN A 493 1.01 2.16 -20.83
N PRO A 494 1.66 1.87 -21.99
CA PRO A 494 2.83 2.60 -22.43
C PRO A 494 2.55 4.06 -22.83
N GLU A 495 1.30 4.43 -23.09
CA GLU A 495 0.90 5.80 -23.45
C GLU A 495 0.49 6.66 -22.24
N PHE A 496 0.36 6.08 -21.05
CA PHE A 496 0.06 6.85 -19.85
C PHE A 496 1.36 7.48 -19.28
N SER A 497 1.41 8.75 -18.86
CA SER A 497 0.39 9.78 -18.97
C SER A 497 0.68 10.70 -20.17
N LYS A 498 0.07 10.38 -21.31
CA LYS A 498 0.26 11.13 -22.55
C LYS A 498 -0.17 12.58 -22.40
N GLU A 499 -1.25 12.81 -21.69
CA GLU A 499 -1.83 14.14 -21.43
C GLU A 499 -0.87 15.05 -20.67
N ALA A 500 -0.08 14.47 -19.75
CA ALA A 500 0.97 15.21 -19.03
C ALA A 500 2.21 15.47 -19.91
N ALA A 501 2.50 14.59 -20.86
CA ALA A 501 3.70 14.68 -21.71
C ALA A 501 3.52 15.57 -22.95
N ILE A 502 2.29 15.88 -23.36
CA ILE A 502 2.00 16.75 -24.52
C ILE A 502 2.52 18.18 -24.21
N GLY A 503 3.28 18.73 -25.17
CA GLY A 503 3.95 20.03 -25.03
C GLY A 503 5.35 19.95 -24.41
N HIS A 504 5.77 18.76 -24.01
CA HIS A 504 7.08 18.49 -23.40
C HIS A 504 7.87 17.43 -24.21
N GLU A 505 7.63 17.35 -25.51
CA GLU A 505 8.28 16.40 -26.39
C GLU A 505 9.79 16.64 -26.47
N PHE A 506 10.56 15.56 -26.42
CA PHE A 506 12.00 15.63 -26.70
C PHE A 506 12.26 15.23 -28.14
N LYS A 507 12.78 16.17 -28.92
CA LYS A 507 13.04 16.00 -30.36
C LYS A 507 11.80 15.56 -31.16
N GLY A 508 10.61 16.00 -30.75
CA GLY A 508 9.33 15.67 -31.40
C GLY A 508 8.75 14.32 -30.99
N GLU A 509 9.35 13.62 -30.02
CA GLU A 509 8.83 12.36 -29.48
C GLU A 509 8.38 12.51 -28.03
N LEU A 510 7.24 11.91 -27.68
CA LEU A 510 6.80 11.79 -26.29
C LEU A 510 7.67 10.76 -25.55
N THR A 511 8.08 11.08 -24.34
CA THR A 511 9.00 10.25 -23.52
C THR A 511 8.25 9.35 -22.55
N LEU A 512 7.45 8.46 -23.08
CA LEU A 512 6.54 7.57 -22.38
C LEU A 512 7.05 6.12 -22.31
N GLY A 513 6.25 5.21 -21.82
CA GLY A 513 6.53 3.78 -21.73
C GLY A 513 5.76 3.11 -20.59
N HIS A 514 5.91 1.80 -20.47
CA HIS A 514 5.39 1.04 -19.32
C HIS A 514 6.07 1.47 -18.03
N ASP A 515 5.40 1.23 -16.89
CA ASP A 515 6.08 1.21 -15.60
C ASP A 515 7.22 0.17 -15.65
N PRO A 516 8.47 0.58 -15.43
CA PRO A 516 9.59 -0.35 -15.59
C PRO A 516 9.66 -1.43 -14.51
N ILE A 517 8.98 -1.25 -13.39
CA ILE A 517 9.05 -2.16 -12.23
C ILE A 517 7.91 -3.17 -12.27
N ILE A 518 6.65 -2.70 -12.21
CA ILE A 518 5.47 -3.58 -12.13
C ILE A 518 4.68 -3.67 -13.43
N GLY A 519 4.92 -2.80 -14.40
CA GLY A 519 4.24 -2.85 -15.69
C GLY A 519 4.54 -4.18 -16.39
N GLN A 520 3.50 -4.85 -16.85
CA GLN A 520 3.60 -6.12 -17.56
C GLN A 520 3.49 -5.88 -19.07
N SER A 521 4.28 -6.59 -19.85
CA SER A 521 4.17 -6.58 -21.30
C SER A 521 2.90 -7.29 -21.74
N GLU A 522 2.36 -6.89 -22.89
CA GLU A 522 1.15 -7.51 -23.45
C GLU A 522 1.35 -9.00 -23.78
N ASN A 523 0.33 -9.82 -23.46
CA ASN A 523 0.37 -11.27 -23.70
C ASN A 523 0.21 -11.66 -25.19
N ASN A 524 -0.26 -10.73 -26.04
CA ASN A 524 -0.47 -10.96 -27.47
C ASN A 524 0.79 -10.87 -28.33
N LYS A 525 1.94 -10.55 -27.74
CA LYS A 525 3.20 -10.48 -28.46
C LYS A 525 3.67 -11.87 -28.90
N PRO A 526 4.25 -11.99 -30.12
CA PRO A 526 4.74 -13.27 -30.64
C PRO A 526 5.76 -13.93 -29.71
N ASN A 527 5.71 -15.25 -29.61
CA ASN A 527 6.67 -16.08 -28.86
C ASN A 527 6.81 -15.77 -27.37
N GLY A 528 5.78 -15.16 -26.74
CA GLY A 528 5.82 -14.80 -25.33
C GLY A 528 6.84 -13.69 -25.02
N ASP A 529 7.07 -12.79 -25.98
CA ASP A 529 7.96 -11.64 -25.81
C ASP A 529 7.45 -10.73 -24.68
N ARG A 530 8.28 -10.56 -23.66
CA ARG A 530 8.03 -9.68 -22.50
C ARG A 530 8.83 -8.38 -22.56
N THR A 531 9.35 -8.03 -23.75
CA THR A 531 10.12 -6.80 -23.96
C THR A 531 9.24 -5.56 -23.72
N ARG A 532 9.77 -4.61 -22.95
CA ARG A 532 9.15 -3.32 -22.67
C ARG A 532 10.11 -2.19 -23.00
N GLU A 533 9.57 -1.11 -23.52
CA GLU A 533 10.33 0.08 -23.88
C GLU A 533 9.89 1.26 -23.04
N PHE A 534 10.84 2.11 -22.63
CA PHE A 534 10.58 3.30 -21.85
C PHE A 534 11.72 4.33 -21.98
N TYR A 535 11.44 5.57 -21.65
CA TYR A 535 12.38 6.67 -21.78
C TYR A 535 12.83 7.18 -20.42
N ILE A 536 14.14 7.47 -20.28
CA ILE A 536 14.70 8.18 -19.14
C ILE A 536 15.41 9.45 -19.57
N HIS A 537 15.47 10.42 -18.67
CA HIS A 537 16.21 11.65 -18.84
C HIS A 537 17.44 11.67 -17.93
N LEU A 538 18.57 12.02 -18.51
CA LEU A 538 19.83 12.26 -17.83
C LEU A 538 20.35 13.65 -18.24
N GLU A 539 21.27 14.22 -17.49
CA GLU A 539 22.00 15.39 -17.92
C GLU A 539 23.35 14.98 -18.52
N ASP A 540 23.81 15.73 -19.53
CA ASP A 540 25.16 15.60 -20.04
C ASP A 540 26.16 16.39 -19.16
N ASP A 541 27.44 16.33 -19.49
CA ASP A 541 28.52 17.00 -18.75
C ASP A 541 28.39 18.54 -18.73
N GLN A 542 27.47 19.09 -19.54
CA GLN A 542 27.15 20.52 -19.61
C GLN A 542 25.82 20.87 -18.92
N GLY A 543 25.18 19.90 -18.26
CA GLY A 543 23.87 20.05 -17.62
C GLY A 543 22.69 20.10 -18.60
N LYS A 544 22.87 19.67 -19.87
CA LYS A 544 21.79 19.64 -20.85
C LYS A 544 21.02 18.31 -20.78
N PRO A 545 19.69 18.35 -20.89
CA PRO A 545 18.88 17.14 -20.92
C PRO A 545 19.27 16.20 -22.07
N ARG A 546 19.49 14.95 -21.74
CA ARG A 546 19.80 13.86 -22.64
C ARG A 546 18.80 12.73 -22.43
N THR A 547 17.89 12.56 -23.38
CA THR A 547 16.87 11.51 -23.34
C THR A 547 17.37 10.25 -23.99
N LYS A 548 17.12 9.12 -23.35
CA LYS A 548 17.47 7.79 -23.85
C LYS A 548 16.29 6.84 -23.75
N LYS A 549 16.03 6.14 -24.85
CA LYS A 549 15.14 4.99 -24.89
C LYS A 549 15.89 3.78 -24.34
N LEU A 550 15.30 3.11 -23.39
CA LEU A 550 15.77 1.86 -22.81
C LEU A 550 14.81 0.74 -23.18
N THR A 551 15.36 -0.46 -23.30
CA THR A 551 14.59 -1.68 -23.55
C THR A 551 14.88 -2.67 -22.44
N ALA A 552 13.84 -3.04 -21.69
CA ALA A 552 13.88 -4.15 -20.74
C ALA A 552 13.54 -5.44 -21.51
N PRO A 553 14.41 -6.44 -21.53
CA PRO A 553 14.19 -7.66 -22.32
C PRO A 553 13.16 -8.60 -21.68
N GLU A 554 12.85 -8.41 -20.40
CA GLU A 554 11.98 -9.28 -19.62
C GLU A 554 11.39 -8.55 -18.42
N ASP A 555 10.41 -9.17 -17.74
CA ASP A 555 9.86 -8.68 -16.49
C ASP A 555 10.80 -9.02 -15.32
N TRP A 556 10.98 -8.07 -14.41
CA TRP A 556 11.78 -8.27 -13.19
C TRP A 556 10.92 -8.53 -11.97
N VAL A 557 9.66 -8.07 -12.00
CA VAL A 557 8.64 -8.39 -11.02
C VAL A 557 7.63 -9.31 -11.70
N ILE A 558 7.57 -10.55 -11.24
CA ILE A 558 6.79 -11.62 -11.85
C ILE A 558 5.69 -12.04 -10.89
N PRO A 559 4.42 -11.90 -11.27
CA PRO A 559 3.30 -12.43 -10.48
C PRO A 559 3.38 -13.96 -10.37
N THR A 560 3.45 -14.47 -9.15
CA THR A 560 3.54 -15.92 -8.86
C THR A 560 2.44 -16.41 -7.95
N GLY A 561 1.38 -15.64 -7.80
CA GLY A 561 0.20 -15.99 -7.02
C GLY A 561 -0.59 -14.78 -6.60
N GLY A 562 -1.75 -15.01 -6.03
CA GLY A 562 -2.57 -13.96 -5.48
C GLY A 562 -4.05 -14.33 -5.33
N GLY A 563 -4.83 -13.36 -4.89
CA GLY A 563 -6.28 -13.51 -4.73
C GLY A 563 -6.94 -12.17 -4.42
N TYR A 564 -8.23 -12.10 -4.73
CA TYR A 564 -9.12 -11.04 -4.29
C TYR A 564 -9.94 -11.56 -3.12
N PHE A 565 -9.94 -10.80 -2.04
CA PHE A 565 -10.61 -11.18 -0.81
C PHE A 565 -11.47 -10.02 -0.30
N PHE A 566 -12.40 -10.34 0.58
CA PHE A 566 -13.14 -9.38 1.39
C PHE A 566 -12.77 -9.59 2.86
N ALA A 567 -12.32 -8.56 3.54
CA ALA A 567 -12.04 -8.53 4.98
C ALA A 567 -13.30 -8.00 5.69
N PRO A 568 -14.12 -8.88 6.30
CA PRO A 568 -15.37 -8.48 6.93
C PRO A 568 -15.15 -7.74 8.25
N SER A 569 -16.16 -6.99 8.68
CA SER A 569 -16.20 -6.43 10.02
C SER A 569 -16.34 -7.52 11.10
N ILE A 570 -16.01 -7.17 12.35
CA ILE A 570 -16.18 -8.08 13.49
C ILE A 570 -17.66 -8.49 13.66
N SER A 571 -18.59 -7.56 13.43
CA SER A 571 -20.02 -7.85 13.49
C SER A 571 -20.49 -8.79 12.38
N ALA A 572 -19.95 -8.65 11.17
CA ALA A 572 -20.23 -9.56 10.06
C ALA A 572 -19.71 -10.98 10.34
N LEU A 573 -18.50 -11.11 10.90
CA LEU A 573 -17.98 -12.39 11.35
C LEU A 573 -18.94 -13.08 12.34
N LYS A 574 -19.37 -12.35 13.39
CA LYS A 574 -20.24 -12.88 14.44
C LYS A 574 -21.70 -13.11 14.03
N GLY A 575 -22.23 -12.25 13.18
CA GLY A 575 -23.66 -12.18 12.89
C GLY A 575 -24.09 -12.87 11.59
N VAL A 576 -23.17 -13.05 10.64
CA VAL A 576 -23.46 -13.59 9.31
C VAL A 576 -22.63 -14.83 9.00
N LEU A 577 -21.28 -14.71 9.09
CA LEU A 577 -20.38 -15.75 8.58
C LEU A 577 -20.23 -16.96 9.51
N THR A 578 -20.72 -16.88 10.76
CA THR A 578 -20.79 -17.99 11.72
C THR A 578 -22.21 -18.48 11.98
N LYS A 579 -23.23 -17.92 11.34
CA LYS A 579 -24.66 -18.33 11.44
C LYS A 579 -25.10 -19.19 10.24
#